data_b8215cb29a25db90e27abb2b0ff077d0
#
_entry.id   b8215cb29a25db90e27abb2b0ff077d0
#
_cell.length_a   1.000
_cell.length_b   1.000
_cell.length_c   1.000
_cell.angle_alpha   90.00
_cell.angle_beta   90.00
_cell.angle_gamma   90.00
#
_symmetry.space_group_name_H-M   'P 1'
#
loop_
_entity.id
_entity.type
_entity.pdbx_description
1 polymer ?
#
loop_
_entity_poly.entity_id
_entity_poly.type
_entity_poly.pdbx_seq_one_letter_code
_entity_poly.pdbx_strand_id
1 'polypeptide(L)'
;MADGFTAYTPWFRSSETGTRPMFFAHHGGGSNSSHTQNGGTFKINLTATPDVDATNDFDEANSRFTVPINGYYYVMYNVCIQHAGNRATEDIGISIRKNNSVIVNYEDHSANSTSSYTLFTNMCGCAIFLCAANDQIELYCTPYNGYAVGSDNTFTIGTGARTNMTGFLLGF
;
A
#
# COMPACT_ATOMS: atom_id res chain seq x y z
N MET A 1 -49.87 -21.52 -0.06
CA MET A 1 -49.04 -20.30 -0.08
C MET A 1 -47.59 -20.78 -0.04
N ALA A 2 -46.91 -20.68 -1.13
CA ALA A 2 -45.50 -21.09 -1.20
C ALA A 2 -44.67 -19.89 -0.79
N ASP A 3 -44.05 -19.98 0.36
CA ASP A 3 -43.12 -18.96 0.85
C ASP A 3 -41.92 -18.90 -0.05
N GLY A 4 -41.86 -17.82 -0.82
CA GLY A 4 -40.73 -17.54 -1.72
C GLY A 4 -39.46 -17.21 -0.95
N PHE A 5 -38.79 -18.20 -0.42
CA PHE A 5 -37.39 -18.08 -0.10
C PHE A 5 -36.65 -17.99 -1.42
N THR A 6 -36.40 -16.79 -1.88
CA THR A 6 -35.36 -16.56 -2.87
C THR A 6 -34.07 -17.07 -2.27
N ALA A 7 -33.57 -18.18 -2.83
CA ALA A 7 -32.29 -18.73 -2.44
C ALA A 7 -31.26 -17.60 -2.48
N TYR A 8 -30.67 -17.30 -1.32
CA TYR A 8 -29.51 -16.45 -1.23
C TYR A 8 -28.46 -17.06 -2.16
N THR A 9 -28.32 -16.49 -3.35
CA THR A 9 -27.20 -16.87 -4.21
C THR A 9 -25.96 -16.51 -3.41
N PRO A 10 -25.16 -17.51 -3.01
CA PRO A 10 -23.92 -17.21 -2.31
C PRO A 10 -23.14 -16.24 -3.19
N TRP A 11 -22.53 -15.26 -2.58
CA TRP A 11 -21.70 -14.23 -3.22
C TRP A 11 -20.58 -14.81 -4.10
N PHE A 12 -20.50 -16.12 -4.13
CA PHE A 12 -19.59 -16.95 -4.87
C PHE A 12 -20.38 -17.84 -5.81
N ARG A 13 -20.49 -17.45 -7.06
CA ARG A 13 -20.92 -18.40 -8.09
C ARG A 13 -19.83 -19.47 -8.22
N SER A 14 -20.15 -20.67 -7.80
CA SER A 14 -19.27 -21.85 -7.95
C SER A 14 -18.97 -22.24 -9.40
N SER A 15 -19.52 -21.49 -10.38
CA SER A 15 -19.31 -21.71 -11.81
C SER A 15 -18.13 -20.92 -12.38
N GLU A 16 -17.49 -20.03 -11.62
CA GLU A 16 -16.27 -19.37 -12.08
C GLU A 16 -15.08 -20.26 -11.75
N THR A 17 -14.65 -21.04 -12.73
CA THR A 17 -13.41 -21.85 -12.71
C THR A 17 -12.15 -20.99 -12.77
N GLY A 18 -12.29 -19.67 -12.68
CA GLY A 18 -11.20 -18.71 -12.72
C GLY A 18 -10.54 -18.51 -11.35
N THR A 19 -9.23 -18.41 -11.33
CA THR A 19 -8.46 -17.98 -10.17
C THR A 19 -8.89 -16.56 -9.81
N ARG A 20 -9.17 -16.30 -8.52
CA ARG A 20 -9.51 -14.95 -8.08
C ARG A 20 -8.28 -14.06 -8.15
N PRO A 21 -8.40 -12.85 -8.71
CA PRO A 21 -7.34 -11.86 -8.62
C PRO A 21 -6.96 -11.60 -7.18
N MET A 22 -5.69 -11.86 -6.86
CA MET A 22 -5.11 -11.56 -5.54
C MET A 22 -3.60 -11.42 -5.68
N PHE A 23 -3.03 -10.54 -4.89
CA PHE A 23 -1.59 -10.32 -4.84
C PHE A 23 -1.11 -10.02 -3.42
N PHE A 24 0.14 -10.37 -3.16
CA PHE A 24 0.93 -9.90 -2.03
C PHE A 24 2.31 -9.52 -2.55
N ALA A 25 2.56 -8.22 -2.60
CA ALA A 25 3.81 -7.65 -3.09
C ALA A 25 4.52 -6.89 -1.96
N HIS A 26 5.84 -6.95 -1.93
CA HIS A 26 6.63 -6.30 -0.91
C HIS A 26 7.87 -5.59 -1.48
N HIS A 27 8.46 -4.73 -0.66
CA HIS A 27 9.67 -4.02 -1.01
C HIS A 27 10.83 -5.02 -1.18
N GLY A 28 11.56 -4.93 -2.29
CA GLY A 28 12.72 -5.77 -2.54
C GLY A 28 13.83 -5.58 -1.49
N GLY A 29 14.66 -6.61 -1.29
CA GLY A 29 15.76 -6.60 -0.33
C GLY A 29 16.97 -5.72 -0.69
N GLY A 30 16.81 -4.79 -1.63
CA GLY A 30 17.82 -3.80 -2.00
C GLY A 30 17.99 -2.70 -0.95
N SER A 31 18.91 -1.80 -1.18
CA SER A 31 19.20 -0.68 -0.28
C SER A 31 17.93 0.10 0.03
N ASN A 32 17.72 0.41 1.31
CA ASN A 32 16.67 1.33 1.74
C ASN A 32 16.74 2.61 0.91
N SER A 33 15.66 2.95 0.22
CA SER A 33 15.60 4.22 -0.48
C SER A 33 15.55 5.35 0.54
N SER A 34 16.59 6.17 0.58
CA SER A 34 16.60 7.36 1.44
C SER A 34 15.77 8.46 0.76
N HIS A 35 14.86 9.04 1.50
CA HIS A 35 14.00 10.13 1.05
C HIS A 35 14.19 11.34 1.97
N THR A 36 14.08 12.53 1.41
CA THR A 36 14.15 13.77 2.19
C THR A 36 12.75 14.23 2.55
N GLN A 37 12.60 14.78 3.75
CA GLN A 37 11.45 15.63 4.07
C GLN A 37 11.41 16.80 3.08
N ASN A 38 10.22 17.26 2.74
CA ASN A 38 9.99 18.24 1.65
C ASN A 38 10.26 17.69 0.24
N GLY A 39 10.61 16.41 0.10
CA GLY A 39 10.52 15.73 -1.18
C GLY A 39 9.07 15.64 -1.63
N GLY A 40 8.81 15.72 -2.92
CA GLY A 40 7.47 15.51 -3.45
C GLY A 40 6.95 14.09 -3.18
N THR A 41 5.66 13.89 -3.35
CA THR A 41 5.05 12.55 -3.32
C THR A 41 5.80 11.61 -4.26
N PHE A 42 6.13 10.42 -3.78
CA PHE A 42 6.80 9.38 -4.57
C PHE A 42 6.10 8.02 -4.40
N LYS A 43 6.25 7.19 -5.40
CA LYS A 43 5.74 5.83 -5.36
C LYS A 43 6.65 4.94 -4.53
N ILE A 44 6.07 4.10 -3.69
CA ILE A 44 6.80 3.09 -2.92
C ILE A 44 7.11 1.92 -3.84
N ASN A 45 8.40 1.56 -3.92
CA ASN A 45 8.87 0.49 -4.77
C ASN A 45 8.62 -0.88 -4.13
N LEU A 46 7.71 -1.65 -4.69
CA LEU A 46 7.43 -3.04 -4.31
C LEU A 46 8.02 -3.96 -5.38
N THR A 47 9.36 -4.08 -5.36
CA THR A 47 10.14 -4.69 -6.44
C THR A 47 10.58 -6.12 -6.19
N ALA A 48 10.20 -6.71 -5.08
CA ALA A 48 10.39 -8.14 -4.88
C ALA A 48 9.38 -8.91 -5.73
N THR A 49 9.77 -10.08 -6.22
CA THR A 49 8.82 -11.00 -6.83
C THR A 49 7.69 -11.25 -5.84
N PRO A 50 6.44 -11.04 -6.21
CA PRO A 50 5.31 -11.22 -5.31
C PRO A 50 5.27 -12.64 -4.74
N ASP A 51 5.04 -12.76 -3.43
CA ASP A 51 4.82 -14.06 -2.80
C ASP A 51 3.51 -14.70 -3.27
N VAL A 52 2.55 -13.85 -3.64
CA VAL A 52 1.28 -14.23 -4.23
C VAL A 52 0.97 -13.28 -5.38
N ASP A 53 0.73 -13.82 -6.55
CA ASP A 53 0.18 -13.13 -7.71
C ASP A 53 -0.61 -14.15 -8.54
N ALA A 54 -1.82 -14.42 -8.09
CA ALA A 54 -2.62 -15.55 -8.57
C ALA A 54 -3.00 -15.45 -10.05
N THR A 55 -3.04 -14.23 -10.58
CA THR A 55 -3.44 -13.93 -11.96
C THR A 55 -2.35 -13.28 -12.79
N ASN A 56 -1.16 -13.09 -12.20
CA ASN A 56 0.01 -12.46 -12.81
C ASN A 56 -0.28 -11.01 -13.28
N ASP A 57 -0.96 -10.26 -12.41
CA ASP A 57 -1.40 -8.90 -12.69
C ASP A 57 -0.58 -7.84 -11.94
N PHE A 58 0.40 -8.25 -11.11
CA PHE A 58 1.31 -7.35 -10.43
C PHE A 58 2.57 -7.11 -11.25
N ASP A 59 2.79 -5.87 -11.61
CA ASP A 59 3.99 -5.41 -12.35
C ASP A 59 5.07 -4.94 -11.36
N GLU A 60 6.05 -5.81 -11.09
CA GLU A 60 7.16 -5.56 -10.17
C GLU A 60 8.00 -4.35 -10.61
N ALA A 61 8.26 -4.25 -11.91
CA ALA A 61 9.11 -3.18 -12.46
C ALA A 61 8.49 -1.80 -12.24
N ASN A 62 7.16 -1.73 -12.24
CA ASN A 62 6.41 -0.51 -12.02
C ASN A 62 5.71 -0.46 -10.65
N SER A 63 5.89 -1.47 -9.80
CA SER A 63 5.31 -1.53 -8.45
C SER A 63 3.81 -1.21 -8.43
N ARG A 64 3.04 -1.93 -9.24
CA ARG A 64 1.61 -1.70 -9.39
C ARG A 64 0.84 -2.99 -9.67
N PHE A 65 -0.37 -3.04 -9.16
CA PHE A 65 -1.35 -4.06 -9.54
C PHE A 65 -2.26 -3.50 -10.63
N THR A 66 -2.40 -4.25 -11.74
CA THR A 66 -3.35 -3.93 -12.80
C THR A 66 -4.59 -4.79 -12.62
N VAL A 67 -5.72 -4.17 -12.41
CA VAL A 67 -7.00 -4.84 -12.16
C VAL A 67 -7.41 -5.65 -13.39
N PRO A 68 -7.53 -6.99 -13.32
CA PRO A 68 -7.87 -7.81 -14.49
C PRO A 68 -9.36 -7.82 -14.83
N ILE A 69 -10.23 -7.67 -13.84
CA ILE A 69 -11.69 -7.72 -14.01
C ILE A 69 -12.39 -6.67 -13.15
N ASN A 70 -13.56 -6.21 -13.58
CA ASN A 70 -14.38 -5.28 -12.81
C ASN A 70 -14.78 -5.91 -11.47
N GLY A 71 -14.90 -5.10 -10.42
CA GLY A 71 -15.40 -5.57 -9.13
C GLY A 71 -14.94 -4.74 -7.96
N TYR A 72 -15.39 -5.12 -6.76
CA TYR A 72 -14.92 -4.54 -5.52
C TYR A 72 -13.65 -5.24 -5.06
N TYR A 73 -12.61 -4.45 -4.82
CA TYR A 73 -11.34 -4.93 -4.33
C TYR A 73 -11.09 -4.45 -2.91
N TYR A 74 -10.62 -5.36 -2.07
CA TYR A 74 -10.00 -5.02 -0.81
C TYR A 74 -8.50 -4.85 -1.04
N VAL A 75 -7.95 -3.74 -0.62
CA VAL A 75 -6.51 -3.47 -0.68
C VAL A 75 -6.06 -2.97 0.67
N MET A 76 -4.95 -3.52 1.17
CA MET A 76 -4.31 -3.06 2.39
C MET A 76 -2.80 -2.90 2.17
N TYR A 77 -2.19 -2.09 3.01
CA TYR A 77 -0.74 -1.92 3.04
C TYR A 77 -0.22 -1.91 4.48
N ASN A 78 1.05 -2.24 4.59
CA ASN A 78 1.88 -1.93 5.74
C ASN A 78 3.18 -1.31 5.22
N VAL A 79 3.55 -0.15 5.73
CA VAL A 79 4.78 0.56 5.36
C VAL A 79 5.60 0.79 6.60
N CYS A 80 6.80 0.28 6.61
CA CYS A 80 7.78 0.52 7.67
C CYS A 80 8.61 1.74 7.28
N ILE A 81 8.56 2.78 8.10
CA ILE A 81 9.41 3.96 7.99
C ILE A 81 10.54 3.84 8.99
N GLN A 82 11.75 3.97 8.52
CA GLN A 82 12.94 3.98 9.35
C GLN A 82 13.50 5.40 9.41
N HIS A 83 13.62 5.91 10.61
CA HIS A 83 14.20 7.21 10.91
C HIS A 83 15.57 7.04 11.54
N ALA A 84 16.53 7.88 11.15
CA ALA A 84 17.86 7.93 11.74
C ALA A 84 18.13 9.32 12.33
N GLY A 85 18.58 9.37 13.56
CA GLY A 85 19.05 10.63 14.20
C GLY A 85 18.01 11.43 14.99
N ASN A 86 18.42 12.60 15.43
CA ASN A 86 17.62 13.58 16.18
C ASN A 86 16.60 14.26 15.26
N ARG A 87 15.30 14.03 15.49
CA ARG A 87 14.25 14.61 14.66
C ARG A 87 13.17 15.27 15.48
N ALA A 88 12.66 16.36 14.98
CA ALA A 88 11.63 17.13 15.65
C ALA A 88 10.24 16.50 15.42
N THR A 89 9.70 16.55 14.29
CA THR A 89 8.38 16.02 13.94
C THR A 89 8.41 15.66 12.47
N GLU A 90 7.89 14.54 12.13
CA GLU A 90 7.76 14.12 10.74
C GLU A 90 6.30 13.83 10.45
N ASP A 91 5.78 14.51 9.46
CA ASP A 91 4.47 14.24 8.92
C ASP A 91 4.64 13.43 7.63
N ILE A 92 4.21 12.20 7.64
CA ILE A 92 4.30 11.30 6.50
C ILE A 92 2.90 10.78 6.20
N GLY A 93 2.47 10.90 4.96
CA GLY A 93 1.24 10.30 4.47
C GLY A 93 1.53 9.08 3.60
N ILE A 94 0.82 8.00 3.83
CA ILE A 94 0.81 6.84 2.95
C ILE A 94 -0.56 6.74 2.30
N SER A 95 -0.58 6.61 0.98
CA SER A 95 -1.84 6.56 0.24
C SER A 95 -1.90 5.40 -0.75
N ILE A 96 -3.06 4.74 -0.79
CA ILE A 96 -3.44 3.89 -1.92
C ILE A 96 -4.00 4.80 -3.01
N ARG A 97 -3.51 4.65 -4.22
CA ARG A 97 -4.00 5.39 -5.39
C ARG A 97 -4.54 4.43 -6.44
N LYS A 98 -5.61 4.88 -7.08
CA LYS A 98 -6.18 4.25 -8.26
C LYS A 98 -6.06 5.23 -9.43
N ASN A 99 -5.32 4.87 -10.48
CA ASN A 99 -5.08 5.73 -11.65
C ASN A 99 -4.58 7.13 -11.24
N ASN A 100 -3.61 7.19 -10.33
CA ASN A 100 -3.09 8.41 -9.69
C ASN A 100 -4.05 9.18 -8.77
N SER A 101 -5.31 8.76 -8.63
CA SER A 101 -6.25 9.39 -7.70
C SER A 101 -6.17 8.72 -6.33
N VAL A 102 -6.06 9.52 -5.28
CA VAL A 102 -6.02 9.03 -3.90
C VAL A 102 -7.37 8.38 -3.54
N ILE A 103 -7.33 7.12 -3.11
CA ILE A 103 -8.48 6.39 -2.58
C ILE A 103 -8.53 6.47 -1.07
N VAL A 104 -7.39 6.20 -0.44
CA VAL A 104 -7.21 6.36 1.01
C VAL A 104 -5.86 6.98 1.27
N ASN A 105 -5.81 7.91 2.21
CA ASN A 105 -4.59 8.50 2.71
C ASN A 105 -4.60 8.38 4.24
N TYR A 106 -3.51 7.89 4.79
CA TYR A 106 -3.27 7.86 6.22
C TYR A 106 -2.04 8.71 6.51
N GLU A 107 -2.19 9.66 7.42
CA GLU A 107 -1.12 10.55 7.86
C GLU A 107 -0.71 10.18 9.27
N ASP A 108 0.57 10.06 9.51
CA ASP A 108 1.13 9.90 10.84
C ASP A 108 2.00 11.11 11.16
N HIS A 109 1.76 11.66 12.35
CA HIS A 109 2.55 12.73 12.93
C HIS A 109 3.47 12.09 13.97
N SER A 110 4.65 11.68 13.58
CA SER A 110 5.57 11.11 14.55
C SER A 110 6.16 12.18 15.44
N ALA A 111 5.97 12.00 16.74
CA ALA A 111 6.53 12.89 17.75
C ALA A 111 8.04 12.71 17.89
N ASN A 112 8.68 13.80 18.17
CA ASN A 112 10.09 14.04 18.44
C ASN A 112 10.80 12.91 19.20
N SER A 113 11.88 12.42 18.64
CA SER A 113 12.88 11.65 19.37
C SER A 113 14.19 12.42 19.43
N THR A 114 14.59 12.81 20.64
CA THR A 114 15.89 13.44 20.90
C THR A 114 17.02 12.39 21.03
N SER A 115 16.75 11.14 20.71
CA SER A 115 17.72 10.05 20.86
C SER A 115 18.41 9.72 19.55
N SER A 116 19.68 9.36 19.64
CA SER A 116 20.52 8.88 18.53
C SER A 116 20.14 7.46 18.04
N TYR A 117 18.97 6.96 18.42
CA TYR A 117 18.53 5.62 18.02
C TYR A 117 17.76 5.65 16.71
N THR A 118 17.92 4.58 15.94
CA THR A 118 17.06 4.32 14.79
C THR A 118 15.66 3.94 15.27
N LEU A 119 14.67 4.69 14.84
CA LEU A 119 13.27 4.42 15.11
C LEU A 119 12.60 3.78 13.88
N PHE A 120 11.67 2.89 14.15
CA PHE A 120 10.81 2.29 13.14
C PHE A 120 9.37 2.64 13.46
N THR A 121 8.68 3.22 12.49
CA THR A 121 7.25 3.46 12.53
C THR A 121 6.58 2.59 11.47
N ASN A 122 5.51 1.90 11.84
CA ASN A 122 4.72 1.14 10.89
C ASN A 122 3.40 1.86 10.66
N MET A 123 3.14 2.19 9.41
CA MET A 123 1.89 2.79 8.95
C MET A 123 1.10 1.75 8.18
N CYS A 124 -0.14 1.54 8.57
CA CYS A 124 -1.01 0.59 7.88
C CYS A 124 -2.36 1.22 7.56
N GLY A 125 -2.93 0.79 6.46
CA GLY A 125 -4.25 1.22 6.05
C GLY A 125 -4.87 0.24 5.07
N CYS A 126 -6.17 0.33 4.91
CA CYS A 126 -6.91 -0.49 3.97
C CYS A 126 -8.11 0.26 3.40
N ALA A 127 -8.58 -0.20 2.25
CA ALA A 127 -9.79 0.30 1.62
C ALA A 127 -10.50 -0.78 0.83
N ILE A 128 -11.81 -0.62 0.68
CA ILE A 128 -12.64 -1.37 -0.27
C ILE A 128 -13.17 -0.36 -1.28
N PHE A 129 -12.93 -0.61 -2.55
CA PHE A 129 -13.36 0.28 -3.61
C PHE A 129 -13.66 -0.45 -4.92
N LEU A 130 -14.55 0.15 -5.70
CA LEU A 130 -14.90 -0.37 -7.03
C LEU A 130 -13.77 -0.08 -8.02
N CYS A 131 -13.38 -1.10 -8.77
CA CYS A 131 -12.43 -1.02 -9.87
C CYS A 131 -13.05 -1.47 -11.18
N ALA A 132 -12.61 -0.87 -12.25
CA ALA A 132 -12.80 -1.37 -13.61
C ALA A 132 -11.55 -2.16 -14.05
N ALA A 133 -11.71 -3.06 -15.00
CA ALA A 133 -10.57 -3.73 -15.62
C ALA A 133 -9.60 -2.70 -16.21
N ASN A 134 -8.31 -2.95 -16.04
CA ASN A 134 -7.18 -2.07 -16.35
C ASN A 134 -6.98 -0.86 -15.42
N ASP A 135 -7.76 -0.70 -14.34
CA ASP A 135 -7.41 0.25 -13.29
C ASP A 135 -6.06 -0.14 -12.67
N GLN A 136 -5.25 0.85 -12.35
CA GLN A 136 -3.93 0.67 -11.76
C GLN A 136 -3.97 1.04 -10.28
N ILE A 137 -3.55 0.12 -9.40
CA ILE A 137 -3.48 0.32 -7.96
C ILE A 137 -2.01 0.41 -7.55
N GLU A 138 -1.68 1.48 -6.86
CA GLU A 138 -0.30 1.82 -6.48
C GLU A 138 -0.26 2.38 -5.06
N LEU A 139 0.91 2.25 -4.42
CA LEU A 139 1.19 2.75 -3.08
C LEU A 139 2.15 3.95 -3.16
N TYR A 140 1.78 5.04 -2.50
CA TYR A 140 2.56 6.27 -2.49
C TYR A 140 2.86 6.75 -1.08
N CYS A 141 4.00 7.41 -0.95
CA CYS A 141 4.41 8.14 0.23
C CYS A 141 4.45 9.63 -0.08
N THR A 142 3.90 10.45 0.80
CA THR A 142 3.96 11.90 0.75
C THR A 142 4.62 12.41 2.02
N PRO A 143 5.87 12.82 1.98
CA PRO A 143 6.48 13.52 3.10
C PRO A 143 5.94 14.95 3.14
N TYR A 144 5.31 15.29 4.25
CA TYR A 144 4.85 16.66 4.52
C TYR A 144 5.94 17.48 5.22
N ASN A 145 5.81 18.79 5.13
CA ASN A 145 6.73 19.69 5.80
C ASN A 145 6.61 19.58 7.33
N GLY A 146 7.40 18.72 7.94
CA GLY A 146 7.59 18.75 9.38
C GLY A 146 8.50 19.92 9.77
N TYR A 147 8.36 20.45 10.97
CA TYR A 147 9.29 21.44 11.51
C TYR A 147 10.64 20.75 11.75
N ALA A 148 11.56 20.90 10.81
CA ALA A 148 12.91 20.38 10.96
C ALA A 148 13.67 21.19 12.02
N VAL A 149 13.93 20.59 13.15
CA VAL A 149 14.89 21.06 14.12
C VAL A 149 16.03 20.04 14.16
N GLY A 150 16.95 20.13 13.20
CA GLY A 150 18.11 19.24 13.11
C GLY A 150 18.60 19.08 11.67
N SER A 151 19.81 18.58 11.50
CA SER A 151 20.50 18.48 10.21
C SER A 151 20.06 17.28 9.35
N ASP A 152 19.29 16.36 9.88
CA ASP A 152 18.94 15.10 9.20
C ASP A 152 17.45 15.06 8.84
N ASN A 153 17.15 15.52 7.64
CA ASN A 153 15.80 15.51 7.06
C ASN A 153 15.54 14.27 6.19
N THR A 154 16.15 13.13 6.53
CA THR A 154 16.03 11.93 5.72
C THR A 154 15.37 10.80 6.49
N PHE A 155 14.52 10.05 5.80
CA PHE A 155 13.97 8.79 6.27
C PHE A 155 14.16 7.72 5.20
N THR A 156 13.99 6.48 5.56
CA THR A 156 14.07 5.37 4.61
C THR A 156 12.81 4.51 4.69
N ILE A 157 12.39 3.98 3.55
CA ILE A 157 11.36 2.95 3.52
C ILE A 157 12.03 1.62 3.87
N GLY A 158 11.54 0.95 4.90
CA GLY A 158 12.05 -0.34 5.34
C GLY A 158 11.86 -1.43 4.29
N THR A 159 12.90 -2.24 4.12
CA THR A 159 12.94 -3.30 3.10
C THR A 159 12.26 -4.60 3.52
N GLY A 160 12.08 -5.49 2.57
CA GLY A 160 11.48 -6.80 2.75
C GLY A 160 9.98 -6.73 3.06
N ALA A 161 9.45 -7.79 3.64
CA ALA A 161 8.03 -7.92 3.95
C ALA A 161 7.49 -6.91 4.98
N ARG A 162 8.36 -6.07 5.58
CA ARG A 162 7.93 -4.97 6.46
C ARG A 162 7.18 -3.88 5.72
N THR A 163 7.48 -3.70 4.42
CA THR A 163 6.76 -2.78 3.54
C THR A 163 6.12 -3.60 2.44
N ASN A 164 4.81 -3.65 2.46
CA ASN A 164 4.04 -4.48 1.56
C ASN A 164 2.70 -3.85 1.18
N MET A 165 2.13 -4.36 0.11
CA MET A 165 0.75 -4.14 -0.29
C MET A 165 0.14 -5.48 -0.68
N THR A 166 -1.08 -5.72 -0.25
CA THR A 166 -1.86 -6.90 -0.64
C THR A 166 -3.25 -6.48 -1.06
N GLY A 167 -3.84 -7.26 -1.93
CA GLY A 167 -5.20 -7.04 -2.35
C GLY A 167 -5.83 -8.26 -2.98
N PHE A 168 -7.15 -8.28 -2.99
CA PHE A 168 -7.92 -9.33 -3.62
C PHE A 168 -9.32 -8.86 -4.00
N LEU A 169 -9.88 -9.54 -5.01
CA LEU A 169 -11.27 -9.33 -5.42
C LEU A 169 -12.23 -9.85 -4.34
N LEU A 170 -13.13 -8.99 -3.89
CA LEU A 170 -14.24 -9.36 -3.00
C LEU A 170 -15.43 -9.94 -3.78
N GLY A 171 -15.82 -9.29 -4.87
CA GLY A 171 -16.96 -9.66 -5.69
C GLY A 171 -17.31 -8.57 -6.73
N PHE A 172 -18.37 -8.81 -7.47
CA PHE A 172 -18.85 -7.96 -8.57
C PHE A 172 -20.04 -7.11 -8.12
#